data_9d29936d9ad3781a0b9ebdbadf585fb2
#
_entry.id   9d29936d9ad3781a0b9ebdbadf585fb2
#
_cell.length_a   1.000
_cell.length_b   1.000
_cell.length_c   1.000
_cell.angle_alpha   90.00
_cell.angle_beta   90.00
_cell.angle_gamma   90.00
#
_symmetry.space_group_name_H-M   'P 1'
#
loop_
_entity.id
_entity.type
_entity.pdbx_description
1 polymer ?
#
loop_
_entity_poly.entity_id
_entity_poly.type
_entity_poly.pdbx_seq_one_letter_code
_entity_poly.pdbx_strand_id
1 'polypeptide(L)'
;MGAVFVKICGITTEDDALLAVAMGANALGFVFAPSKRQIAPPRAADIAKRIPSEILTFGVFRNESPDRVVKIVNRSGLSGAQLHGHESAEETIWVADRVPRIIKAFAGGSAQAARANEWKSNPILLDAPAPGSGEVFDWTMAAQVPDGLRVVLAGGLRAANVAAAIQQVRPWGVDVSSGVEKAPGRKDVTSVKNFIANARAAWGELEDLPAPAPTPAVDPASLTSEEAPYDWRDSES
;
A
#
# COMPACT_ATOMS: atom_id res chain seq x y z
N MET A 1 20.49 -4.33 6.94
CA MET A 1 19.20 -4.24 6.20
C MET A 1 18.80 -2.78 6.09
N GLY A 2 18.07 -2.35 5.04
CA GLY A 2 17.65 -0.95 4.90
C GLY A 2 16.46 -0.62 5.81
N ALA A 3 16.20 0.68 6.06
CA ALA A 3 15.04 1.13 6.82
C ALA A 3 13.72 0.65 6.20
N VAL A 4 12.66 0.50 7.01
CA VAL A 4 11.31 0.15 6.55
C VAL A 4 10.84 1.10 5.44
N PHE A 5 10.26 0.54 4.39
CA PHE A 5 9.65 1.35 3.33
C PHE A 5 8.33 1.95 3.81
N VAL A 6 8.15 3.27 3.69
CA VAL A 6 6.94 3.97 4.13
C VAL A 6 6.31 4.68 2.94
N LYS A 7 5.05 4.34 2.64
CA LYS A 7 4.23 4.99 1.62
C LYS A 7 3.11 5.80 2.27
N ILE A 8 2.92 7.04 1.81
CA ILE A 8 1.79 7.91 2.19
C ILE A 8 0.85 8.00 0.99
N CYS A 9 -0.34 7.42 1.13
CA CYS A 9 -1.33 7.29 0.06
C CYS A 9 -2.42 8.35 0.15
N GLY A 10 -3.11 8.62 -0.98
CA GLY A 10 -4.21 9.58 -1.02
C GLY A 10 -3.75 11.04 -1.01
N ILE A 11 -2.65 11.34 -1.64
CA ILE A 11 -2.14 12.71 -1.82
C ILE A 11 -3.01 13.45 -2.83
N THR A 12 -3.52 14.61 -2.45
CA THR A 12 -4.36 15.48 -3.30
C THR A 12 -3.79 16.89 -3.48
N THR A 13 -2.84 17.30 -2.64
CA THR A 13 -2.20 18.62 -2.69
C THR A 13 -0.68 18.50 -2.70
N GLU A 14 -0.02 19.53 -3.24
CA GLU A 14 1.43 19.64 -3.23
C GLU A 14 1.98 19.78 -1.80
N ASP A 15 1.31 20.57 -0.96
CA ASP A 15 1.71 20.76 0.44
C ASP A 15 1.75 19.43 1.20
N ASP A 16 0.73 18.57 1.01
CA ASP A 16 0.69 17.25 1.64
C ASP A 16 1.78 16.31 1.07
N ALA A 17 2.11 16.44 -0.21
CA ALA A 17 3.19 15.68 -0.84
C ALA A 17 4.56 16.08 -0.25
N LEU A 18 4.85 17.39 -0.22
CA LEU A 18 6.09 17.93 0.33
C LEU A 18 6.22 17.66 1.83
N LEU A 19 5.11 17.75 2.58
CA LEU A 19 5.06 17.36 3.98
C LEU A 19 5.48 15.89 4.16
N ALA A 20 4.88 14.96 3.41
CA ALA A 20 5.21 13.54 3.52
C ALA A 20 6.69 13.28 3.18
N VAL A 21 7.23 13.92 2.16
CA VAL A 21 8.65 13.85 1.78
C VAL A 21 9.55 14.39 2.90
N ALA A 22 9.24 15.58 3.43
CA ALA A 22 10.01 16.19 4.50
C ALA A 22 10.04 15.35 5.79
N MET A 23 8.94 14.62 6.07
CA MET A 23 8.87 13.67 7.20
C MET A 23 9.58 12.35 6.90
N GLY A 24 9.99 12.11 5.66
CA GLY A 24 10.81 10.96 5.25
C GLY A 24 10.02 9.80 4.65
N ALA A 25 8.89 10.04 4.00
CA ALA A 25 8.22 9.03 3.19
C ALA A 25 9.13 8.57 2.03
N ASN A 26 9.08 7.27 1.71
CA ASN A 26 9.79 6.69 0.56
C ASN A 26 8.93 6.74 -0.71
N ALA A 27 7.60 6.80 -0.54
CA ALA A 27 6.68 6.82 -1.66
C ALA A 27 5.39 7.60 -1.37
N LEU A 28 4.78 8.11 -2.44
CA LEU A 28 3.49 8.79 -2.44
C LEU A 28 2.49 8.06 -3.33
N GLY A 29 1.20 8.03 -2.93
CA GLY A 29 0.11 7.46 -3.71
C GLY A 29 -0.88 8.53 -4.16
N PHE A 30 -1.23 8.53 -5.47
CA PHE A 30 -2.24 9.39 -6.09
C PHE A 30 -3.42 8.52 -6.53
N VAL A 31 -4.59 8.72 -5.94
CA VAL A 31 -5.77 7.89 -6.21
C VAL A 31 -6.50 8.39 -7.46
N PHE A 32 -6.61 7.54 -8.48
CA PHE A 32 -7.37 7.83 -9.71
C PHE A 32 -8.74 7.16 -9.72
N ALA A 33 -8.95 6.18 -8.86
CA ALA A 33 -10.27 5.58 -8.65
C ALA A 33 -11.25 6.56 -7.96
N PRO A 34 -12.59 6.41 -8.17
CA PRO A 34 -13.58 7.21 -7.48
C PRO A 34 -13.43 7.15 -5.96
N SER A 35 -13.15 8.28 -5.31
CA SER A 35 -12.98 8.40 -3.86
C SER A 35 -12.93 9.86 -3.42
N LYS A 36 -13.07 10.10 -2.11
CA LYS A 36 -12.83 11.43 -1.52
C LYS A 36 -11.37 11.91 -1.67
N ARG A 37 -10.46 10.99 -2.06
CA ARG A 37 -9.02 11.25 -2.30
C ARG A 37 -8.68 11.24 -3.79
N GLN A 38 -9.69 11.21 -4.64
CA GLN A 38 -9.46 11.21 -6.09
C GLN A 38 -8.79 12.48 -6.56
N ILE A 39 -7.78 12.34 -7.42
CA ILE A 39 -7.06 13.44 -8.05
C ILE A 39 -7.05 13.27 -9.57
N ALA A 40 -7.14 14.35 -10.30
CA ALA A 40 -7.02 14.32 -11.76
C ALA A 40 -5.58 14.02 -12.20
N PRO A 41 -5.36 13.20 -13.26
CA PRO A 41 -4.00 12.88 -13.73
C PRO A 41 -3.11 14.08 -14.02
N PRO A 42 -3.57 15.19 -14.63
CA PRO A 42 -2.73 16.37 -14.82
C PRO A 42 -2.25 16.97 -13.48
N ARG A 43 -3.11 17.00 -12.46
CA ARG A 43 -2.76 17.53 -11.15
C ARG A 43 -1.72 16.65 -10.45
N ALA A 44 -1.88 15.31 -10.53
CA ALA A 44 -0.89 14.38 -10.01
C ALA A 44 0.47 14.53 -10.72
N ALA A 45 0.46 14.73 -12.05
CA ALA A 45 1.67 14.98 -12.83
C ALA A 45 2.39 16.28 -12.40
N ASP A 46 1.63 17.35 -12.13
CA ASP A 46 2.21 18.63 -11.69
C ASP A 46 2.85 18.52 -10.30
N ILE A 47 2.24 17.76 -9.39
CA ILE A 47 2.81 17.48 -8.09
C ILE A 47 4.06 16.61 -8.23
N ALA A 48 3.97 15.50 -8.99
CA ALA A 48 5.07 14.56 -9.16
C ALA A 48 6.35 15.20 -9.71
N LYS A 49 6.23 16.19 -10.60
CA LYS A 49 7.38 16.94 -11.14
C LYS A 49 8.16 17.73 -10.09
N ARG A 50 7.56 18.01 -8.93
CA ARG A 50 8.16 18.79 -7.85
C ARG A 50 8.69 17.94 -6.71
N ILE A 51 8.48 16.63 -6.81
CA ILE A 51 8.96 15.66 -5.82
C ILE A 51 10.38 15.22 -6.21
N PRO A 52 11.30 15.10 -5.25
CA PRO A 52 12.64 14.58 -5.49
C PRO A 52 12.60 13.20 -6.15
N SER A 53 13.50 12.94 -7.09
CA SER A 53 13.49 11.73 -7.94
C SER A 53 13.68 10.41 -7.17
N GLU A 54 14.24 10.47 -5.97
CA GLU A 54 14.39 9.34 -5.05
C GLU A 54 13.09 8.90 -4.39
N ILE A 55 12.06 9.76 -4.39
CA ILE A 55 10.75 9.44 -3.83
C ILE A 55 9.88 8.83 -4.91
N LEU A 56 9.41 7.61 -4.67
CA LEU A 56 8.54 6.92 -5.63
C LEU A 56 7.13 7.51 -5.63
N THR A 57 6.52 7.58 -6.82
CA THR A 57 5.15 8.05 -6.99
C THR A 57 4.31 6.99 -7.67
N PHE A 58 3.21 6.58 -7.04
CA PHE A 58 2.32 5.53 -7.54
C PHE A 58 0.93 6.08 -7.85
N GLY A 59 0.43 5.79 -9.05
CA GLY A 59 -0.99 5.94 -9.36
C GLY A 59 -1.77 4.74 -8.82
N VAL A 60 -2.81 4.99 -8.04
CA VAL A 60 -3.67 3.93 -7.48
C VAL A 60 -4.94 3.83 -8.32
N PHE A 61 -5.18 2.62 -8.84
CA PHE A 61 -6.28 2.29 -9.74
C PHE A 61 -7.12 1.16 -9.16
N ARG A 62 -8.38 1.11 -9.54
CA ARG A 62 -9.29 0.05 -9.15
C ARG A 62 -10.20 -0.31 -10.32
N ASN A 63 -10.06 -1.55 -10.81
CA ASN A 63 -10.83 -2.06 -11.95
C ASN A 63 -10.78 -1.13 -13.18
N GLU A 64 -9.66 -0.46 -13.38
CA GLU A 64 -9.44 0.40 -14.56
C GLU A 64 -8.87 -0.43 -15.70
N SER A 65 -9.17 -0.06 -16.96
CA SER A 65 -8.61 -0.77 -18.09
C SER A 65 -7.07 -0.68 -18.12
N PRO A 66 -6.37 -1.78 -18.44
CA PRO A 66 -4.91 -1.82 -18.47
C PRO A 66 -4.29 -0.71 -19.34
N ASP A 67 -4.85 -0.46 -20.53
CA ASP A 67 -4.39 0.60 -21.43
C ASP A 67 -4.46 1.98 -20.77
N ARG A 68 -5.54 2.25 -20.05
CA ARG A 68 -5.72 3.55 -19.38
C ARG A 68 -4.76 3.70 -18.21
N VAL A 69 -4.52 2.62 -17.44
CA VAL A 69 -3.50 2.60 -16.37
C VAL A 69 -2.15 2.99 -16.93
N VAL A 70 -1.67 2.28 -17.95
CA VAL A 70 -0.37 2.53 -18.60
C VAL A 70 -0.29 3.97 -19.15
N LYS A 71 -1.34 4.43 -19.82
CA LYS A 71 -1.40 5.79 -20.36
C LYS A 71 -1.31 6.86 -19.30
N ILE A 72 -2.00 6.70 -18.17
CA ILE A 72 -1.96 7.67 -17.07
C ILE A 72 -0.58 7.67 -16.42
N VAL A 73 -0.04 6.51 -16.04
CA VAL A 73 1.27 6.40 -15.38
C VAL A 73 2.35 7.06 -16.22
N ASN A 74 2.45 6.68 -17.51
CA ASN A 74 3.53 7.16 -18.38
C ASN A 74 3.38 8.66 -18.71
N ARG A 75 2.15 9.15 -18.95
CA ARG A 75 1.92 10.57 -19.24
C ARG A 75 2.11 11.47 -18.03
N SER A 76 1.82 10.96 -16.84
CA SER A 76 2.00 11.71 -15.59
C SER A 76 3.41 11.62 -15.03
N GLY A 77 4.31 10.84 -15.65
CA GLY A 77 5.68 10.65 -15.19
C GLY A 77 5.78 9.98 -13.82
N LEU A 78 4.78 9.13 -13.46
CA LEU A 78 4.77 8.44 -12.19
C LEU A 78 5.75 7.26 -12.19
N SER A 79 6.26 6.92 -11.02
CA SER A 79 7.18 5.80 -10.82
C SER A 79 6.54 4.44 -11.02
N GLY A 80 5.19 4.35 -10.97
CA GLY A 80 4.50 3.08 -11.18
C GLY A 80 3.00 3.13 -10.95
N ALA A 81 2.38 1.94 -11.07
CA ALA A 81 0.98 1.69 -10.79
C ALA A 81 0.79 0.85 -9.54
N GLN A 82 -0.25 1.14 -8.77
CA GLN A 82 -0.82 0.26 -7.76
C GLN A 82 -2.21 -0.17 -8.23
N LEU A 83 -2.40 -1.48 -8.45
CA LEU A 83 -3.67 -2.07 -8.85
C LEU A 83 -4.38 -2.58 -7.60
N HIS A 84 -5.52 -1.96 -7.26
CA HIS A 84 -6.21 -2.14 -5.98
C HIS A 84 -7.67 -2.59 -6.18
N GLY A 85 -7.91 -3.35 -7.22
CA GLY A 85 -9.20 -3.93 -7.57
C GLY A 85 -9.09 -5.43 -7.81
N HIS A 86 -9.97 -5.94 -8.70
CA HIS A 86 -10.03 -7.35 -9.09
C HIS A 86 -9.19 -7.65 -10.35
N GLU A 87 -8.18 -6.83 -10.63
CA GLU A 87 -7.35 -7.02 -11.83
C GLU A 87 -6.74 -8.42 -11.80
N SER A 88 -6.90 -9.16 -12.89
CA SER A 88 -6.37 -10.52 -13.05
C SER A 88 -4.84 -10.55 -13.09
N ALA A 89 -4.26 -11.73 -12.95
CA ALA A 89 -2.83 -11.91 -13.12
C ALA A 89 -2.36 -11.49 -14.52
N GLU A 90 -3.12 -11.85 -15.56
CA GLU A 90 -2.84 -11.48 -16.94
C GLU A 90 -2.83 -9.95 -17.14
N GLU A 91 -3.88 -9.26 -16.68
CA GLU A 91 -3.95 -7.79 -16.75
C GLU A 91 -2.81 -7.13 -15.99
N THR A 92 -2.49 -7.64 -14.80
CA THR A 92 -1.41 -7.10 -13.95
C THR A 92 -0.06 -7.27 -14.62
N ILE A 93 0.23 -8.44 -15.19
CA ILE A 93 1.47 -8.71 -15.94
C ILE A 93 1.55 -7.80 -17.17
N TRP A 94 0.45 -7.65 -17.89
CA TRP A 94 0.39 -6.79 -19.07
C TRP A 94 0.72 -5.33 -18.73
N VAL A 95 0.20 -4.81 -17.60
CA VAL A 95 0.55 -3.47 -17.10
C VAL A 95 2.00 -3.41 -16.65
N ALA A 96 2.47 -4.43 -15.90
CA ALA A 96 3.83 -4.48 -15.36
C ALA A 96 4.91 -4.39 -16.45
N ASP A 97 4.65 -4.98 -17.62
CA ASP A 97 5.58 -4.93 -18.76
C ASP A 97 5.66 -3.53 -19.41
N ARG A 98 4.75 -2.59 -19.04
CA ARG A 98 4.60 -1.29 -19.71
C ARG A 98 4.73 -0.08 -18.79
N VAL A 99 4.89 -0.30 -17.49
CA VAL A 99 5.12 0.75 -16.49
C VAL A 99 6.41 0.47 -15.73
N PRO A 100 7.09 1.50 -15.17
CA PRO A 100 8.38 1.28 -14.50
C PRO A 100 8.30 0.35 -13.28
N ARG A 101 7.20 0.38 -12.52
CA ARG A 101 6.97 -0.43 -11.32
C ARG A 101 5.50 -0.76 -11.15
N ILE A 102 5.23 -1.89 -10.50
CA ILE A 102 3.87 -2.29 -10.16
C ILE A 102 3.77 -2.74 -8.72
N ILE A 103 2.62 -2.47 -8.11
CA ILE A 103 2.18 -3.02 -6.83
C ILE A 103 0.78 -3.59 -7.07
N LYS A 104 0.57 -4.88 -6.79
CA LYS A 104 -0.79 -5.45 -6.74
C LYS A 104 -1.23 -5.54 -5.30
N ALA A 105 -2.43 -5.02 -5.02
CA ALA A 105 -3.04 -5.11 -3.71
C ALA A 105 -3.95 -6.33 -3.62
N PHE A 106 -3.93 -6.97 -2.46
CA PHE A 106 -4.77 -8.11 -2.10
C PHE A 106 -5.38 -7.88 -0.73
N ALA A 107 -6.59 -8.40 -0.51
CA ALA A 107 -7.12 -8.50 0.83
C ALA A 107 -6.30 -9.52 1.65
N GLY A 108 -5.92 -9.17 2.86
CA GLY A 108 -5.23 -10.09 3.76
C GLY A 108 -6.08 -11.32 4.05
N GLY A 109 -5.48 -12.50 4.05
CA GLY A 109 -6.18 -13.77 4.25
C GLY A 109 -6.97 -14.30 3.06
N SER A 110 -6.98 -13.60 1.92
CA SER A 110 -7.69 -14.07 0.73
C SER A 110 -6.94 -15.19 0.02
N ALA A 111 -7.67 -16.06 -0.69
CA ALA A 111 -7.08 -17.10 -1.54
C ALA A 111 -6.17 -16.52 -2.63
N GLN A 112 -6.44 -15.29 -3.07
CA GLN A 112 -5.59 -14.58 -4.04
C GLN A 112 -4.26 -14.15 -3.40
N ALA A 113 -4.26 -13.70 -2.14
CA ALA A 113 -3.04 -13.35 -1.42
C ALA A 113 -2.11 -14.56 -1.27
N ALA A 114 -2.66 -15.75 -1.00
CA ALA A 114 -1.90 -17.00 -0.92
C ALA A 114 -1.27 -17.44 -2.25
N ARG A 115 -1.73 -16.89 -3.36
CA ARG A 115 -1.23 -17.17 -4.72
C ARG A 115 -0.64 -15.92 -5.38
N ALA A 116 -0.26 -14.91 -4.59
CA ALA A 116 0.17 -13.59 -5.09
C ALA A 116 1.37 -13.64 -6.06
N ASN A 117 2.18 -14.70 -6.02
CA ASN A 117 3.29 -14.94 -6.96
C ASN A 117 2.83 -15.06 -8.43
N GLU A 118 1.56 -15.42 -8.69
CA GLU A 118 1.03 -15.53 -10.05
C GLU A 118 0.90 -14.16 -10.74
N TRP A 119 0.75 -13.06 -9.97
CA TRP A 119 0.62 -11.70 -10.52
C TRP A 119 1.95 -11.04 -10.90
N LYS A 120 3.09 -11.68 -10.64
CA LYS A 120 4.44 -11.13 -10.92
C LYS A 120 4.66 -9.71 -10.39
N SER A 121 4.00 -9.36 -9.29
CA SER A 121 4.18 -8.10 -8.56
C SER A 121 5.07 -8.32 -7.36
N ASN A 122 6.14 -7.53 -7.25
CA ASN A 122 6.99 -7.52 -6.07
C ASN A 122 7.59 -6.11 -5.91
N PRO A 123 7.13 -5.33 -4.91
CA PRO A 123 6.30 -5.76 -3.78
C PRO A 123 4.82 -5.96 -4.13
N ILE A 124 4.12 -6.66 -3.22
CA ILE A 124 2.66 -6.69 -3.14
C ILE A 124 2.19 -5.81 -1.97
N LEU A 125 0.92 -5.39 -1.99
CA LEU A 125 0.28 -4.73 -0.87
C LEU A 125 -0.78 -5.65 -0.28
N LEU A 126 -0.75 -5.81 1.04
CA LEU A 126 -1.81 -6.48 1.80
C LEU A 126 -2.65 -5.43 2.51
N ASP A 127 -3.91 -5.35 2.13
CA ASP A 127 -4.88 -4.49 2.79
C ASP A 127 -5.63 -5.27 3.87
N ALA A 128 -5.78 -4.66 5.04
CA ALA A 128 -6.54 -5.28 6.12
C ALA A 128 -8.01 -5.39 5.73
N PRO A 129 -8.68 -6.53 5.95
CA PRO A 129 -10.11 -6.57 5.79
C PRO A 129 -10.78 -5.61 6.79
N ALA A 130 -11.72 -4.80 6.28
CA ALA A 130 -12.62 -3.86 6.96
C ALA A 130 -12.03 -3.00 8.10
N PRO A 131 -11.56 -1.77 7.82
CA PRO A 131 -11.39 -0.77 8.85
C PRO A 131 -12.77 -0.34 9.36
N GLY A 132 -12.96 -0.36 10.68
CA GLY A 132 -14.18 0.14 11.33
C GLY A 132 -15.01 -0.90 12.07
N SER A 133 -14.73 -2.19 11.98
CA SER A 133 -15.42 -3.24 12.74
C SER A 133 -15.14 -3.21 14.25
N GLY A 134 -14.15 -2.42 14.70
CA GLY A 134 -13.68 -2.45 16.09
C GLY A 134 -12.88 -3.70 16.46
N GLU A 135 -12.76 -4.66 15.55
CA GLU A 135 -11.96 -5.85 15.73
C GLU A 135 -10.46 -5.51 15.51
N VAL A 136 -9.62 -6.05 16.37
CA VAL A 136 -8.17 -5.98 16.20
C VAL A 136 -7.84 -6.79 14.93
N PHE A 137 -7.28 -6.13 13.92
CA PHE A 137 -6.84 -6.82 12.71
C PHE A 137 -5.92 -7.98 13.08
N ASP A 138 -6.27 -9.17 12.62
CA ASP A 138 -5.43 -10.34 12.77
C ASP A 138 -4.27 -10.29 11.77
N TRP A 139 -3.15 -9.70 12.20
CA TRP A 139 -1.93 -9.59 11.41
C TRP A 139 -1.35 -10.96 11.02
N THR A 140 -1.82 -12.07 11.59
CA THR A 140 -1.40 -13.44 11.19
C THR A 140 -1.81 -13.77 9.75
N MET A 141 -2.83 -13.08 9.21
CA MET A 141 -3.23 -13.24 7.81
C MET A 141 -2.13 -12.83 6.81
N ALA A 142 -1.15 -12.04 7.24
CA ALA A 142 0.01 -11.72 6.40
C ALA A 142 0.97 -12.92 6.23
N ALA A 143 0.90 -13.91 7.11
CA ALA A 143 1.71 -15.14 7.04
C ALA A 143 1.29 -16.08 5.90
N GLN A 144 0.18 -15.83 5.22
CA GLN A 144 -0.33 -16.66 4.12
C GLN A 144 0.24 -16.28 2.74
N VAL A 145 1.09 -15.26 2.70
CA VAL A 145 1.73 -14.83 1.45
C VAL A 145 2.89 -15.76 1.10
N PRO A 146 3.07 -16.14 -0.19
CA PRO A 146 4.21 -16.94 -0.62
C PRO A 146 5.55 -16.31 -0.24
N ASP A 147 6.50 -17.16 0.14
CA ASP A 147 7.87 -16.75 0.47
C ASP A 147 8.54 -15.98 -0.69
N GLY A 148 9.43 -15.05 -0.33
CA GLY A 148 10.21 -14.27 -1.29
C GLY A 148 9.51 -13.01 -1.82
N LEU A 149 8.23 -12.79 -1.51
CA LEU A 149 7.53 -11.55 -1.83
C LEU A 149 7.78 -10.48 -0.74
N ARG A 150 8.01 -9.26 -1.19
CA ARG A 150 8.06 -8.10 -0.30
C ARG A 150 6.64 -7.65 -0.02
N VAL A 151 6.25 -7.61 1.25
CA VAL A 151 4.92 -7.20 1.67
C VAL A 151 4.93 -5.74 2.11
N VAL A 152 4.05 -4.93 1.53
CA VAL A 152 3.66 -3.62 2.03
C VAL A 152 2.34 -3.79 2.77
N LEU A 153 2.35 -3.58 4.09
CA LEU A 153 1.16 -3.71 4.92
C LEU A 153 0.34 -2.44 4.89
N ALA A 154 -0.96 -2.57 4.67
CA ALA A 154 -1.94 -1.48 4.63
C ALA A 154 -3.18 -1.79 5.48
N GLY A 155 -4.19 -0.94 5.40
CA GLY A 155 -5.48 -1.11 6.07
C GLY A 155 -5.49 -0.70 7.55
N GLY A 156 -6.19 0.39 7.86
CA GLY A 156 -6.41 0.86 9.23
C GLY A 156 -5.15 1.24 10.01
N LEU A 157 -3.98 1.34 9.36
CA LEU A 157 -2.75 1.77 10.00
C LEU A 157 -2.81 3.23 10.41
N ARG A 158 -2.24 3.53 11.57
CA ARG A 158 -2.10 4.87 12.16
C ARG A 158 -0.89 4.90 13.10
N ALA A 159 -0.48 6.08 13.53
CA ALA A 159 0.66 6.23 14.44
C ALA A 159 0.57 5.36 15.70
N ALA A 160 -0.66 5.14 16.21
CA ALA A 160 -0.88 4.38 17.44
C ALA A 160 -0.70 2.85 17.30
N ASN A 161 -0.81 2.29 16.08
CA ASN A 161 -0.76 0.82 15.88
C ASN A 161 0.34 0.34 14.93
N VAL A 162 1.00 1.22 14.18
CA VAL A 162 1.98 0.83 13.17
C VAL A 162 3.18 0.09 13.77
N ALA A 163 3.61 0.44 14.98
CA ALA A 163 4.70 -0.26 15.66
C ALA A 163 4.34 -1.72 15.94
N ALA A 164 3.17 -1.98 16.53
CA ALA A 164 2.70 -3.33 16.81
C ALA A 164 2.53 -4.15 15.51
N ALA A 165 1.98 -3.52 14.47
CA ALA A 165 1.83 -4.15 13.16
C ALA A 165 3.19 -4.57 12.57
N ILE A 166 4.20 -3.72 12.65
CA ILE A 166 5.56 -4.02 12.16
C ILE A 166 6.20 -5.14 12.99
N GLN A 167 6.10 -5.08 14.30
CA GLN A 167 6.66 -6.11 15.18
C GLN A 167 6.05 -7.49 14.94
N GLN A 168 4.75 -7.55 14.69
CA GLN A 168 4.04 -8.80 14.46
C GLN A 168 4.25 -9.37 13.06
N VAL A 169 4.15 -8.53 12.01
CA VAL A 169 4.19 -8.98 10.60
C VAL A 169 5.59 -8.97 10.00
N ARG A 170 6.46 -8.09 10.49
CA ARG A 170 7.79 -7.81 9.91
C ARG A 170 7.72 -7.52 8.40
N PRO A 171 6.83 -6.63 7.95
CA PRO A 171 6.63 -6.37 6.53
C PRO A 171 7.82 -5.61 5.96
N TRP A 172 8.09 -5.75 4.67
CA TRP A 172 9.09 -4.92 3.99
C TRP A 172 8.76 -3.43 4.03
N GLY A 173 7.46 -3.08 4.07
CA GLY A 173 7.00 -1.71 4.12
C GLY A 173 5.59 -1.56 4.69
N VAL A 174 5.19 -0.31 4.90
CA VAL A 174 3.85 0.08 5.36
C VAL A 174 3.26 1.16 4.47
N ASP A 175 1.94 1.10 4.25
CA ASP A 175 1.16 2.10 3.52
C ASP A 175 0.06 2.66 4.41
N VAL A 176 -0.13 3.98 4.37
CA VAL A 176 -1.17 4.65 5.15
C VAL A 176 -1.86 5.73 4.34
N SER A 177 -3.18 5.82 4.49
CA SER A 177 -4.00 6.88 3.89
C SER A 177 -4.77 7.64 4.96
N SER A 178 -5.95 7.17 5.36
CA SER A 178 -6.84 7.83 6.32
C SER A 178 -6.24 8.02 7.71
N GLY A 179 -5.44 7.06 8.18
CA GLY A 179 -4.85 7.09 9.53
C GLY A 179 -3.89 8.24 9.81
N VAL A 180 -3.56 9.04 8.80
CA VAL A 180 -2.73 10.26 8.92
C VAL A 180 -3.41 11.49 8.34
N GLU A 181 -4.75 11.50 8.29
CA GLU A 181 -5.55 12.60 7.76
C GLU A 181 -6.26 13.37 8.88
N LYS A 182 -6.35 14.70 8.73
CA LYS A 182 -7.23 15.56 9.53
C LYS A 182 -8.64 15.71 8.93
N ALA A 183 -8.76 15.45 7.64
CA ALA A 183 -10.00 15.36 6.88
C ALA A 183 -9.71 14.54 5.61
N PRO A 184 -10.72 13.91 4.99
CA PRO A 184 -10.51 13.10 3.78
C PRO A 184 -9.73 13.86 2.69
N GLY A 185 -8.61 13.29 2.26
CA GLY A 185 -7.70 13.89 1.27
C GLY A 185 -6.82 15.04 1.81
N ARG A 186 -6.78 15.30 3.13
CA ARG A 186 -5.95 16.34 3.75
C ARG A 186 -5.11 15.73 4.88
N LYS A 187 -3.80 15.70 4.69
CA LYS A 187 -2.90 15.12 5.68
C LYS A 187 -2.76 16.01 6.93
N ASP A 188 -2.56 15.33 8.07
CA ASP A 188 -2.24 15.98 9.34
C ASP A 188 -0.75 15.90 9.62
N VAL A 189 -0.11 17.04 9.88
CA VAL A 189 1.34 17.15 10.05
C VAL A 189 1.84 16.25 11.18
N THR A 190 1.16 16.28 12.31
CA THR A 190 1.55 15.52 13.50
C THR A 190 1.37 14.02 13.28
N SER A 191 0.25 13.63 12.68
CA SER A 191 -0.05 12.23 12.39
C SER A 191 0.92 11.61 11.39
N VAL A 192 1.27 12.32 10.29
CA VAL A 192 2.29 11.88 9.32
C VAL A 192 3.65 11.72 9.99
N LYS A 193 4.08 12.73 10.75
CA LYS A 193 5.35 12.70 11.47
C LYS A 193 5.42 11.51 12.42
N ASN A 194 4.41 11.33 13.27
CA ASN A 194 4.40 10.28 14.28
C ASN A 194 4.30 8.89 13.64
N PHE A 195 3.54 8.74 12.56
CA PHE A 195 3.44 7.48 11.84
C PHE A 195 4.80 7.03 11.29
N ILE A 196 5.50 7.92 10.59
CA ILE A 196 6.81 7.61 10.01
C ILE A 196 7.86 7.34 11.10
N ALA A 197 7.86 8.16 12.16
CA ALA A 197 8.78 7.98 13.28
C ALA A 197 8.58 6.63 14.00
N ASN A 198 7.31 6.28 14.31
CA ASN A 198 6.98 5.02 14.99
C ASN A 198 7.27 3.79 14.10
N ALA A 199 7.01 3.90 12.79
CA ALA A 199 7.33 2.83 11.85
C ALA A 199 8.85 2.56 11.80
N ARG A 200 9.65 3.60 11.74
CA ARG A 200 11.12 3.47 11.70
C ARG A 200 11.71 2.97 13.01
N ALA A 201 11.21 3.47 14.13
CA ALA A 201 11.65 3.01 15.47
C ALA A 201 11.39 1.50 15.64
N ALA A 202 10.14 1.06 15.34
CA ALA A 202 9.78 -0.35 15.45
C ALA A 202 10.60 -1.25 14.50
N TRP A 203 10.97 -0.76 13.32
CA TRP A 203 11.82 -1.49 12.39
C TRP A 203 13.26 -1.61 12.91
N GLY A 204 13.83 -0.54 13.47
CA GLY A 204 15.16 -0.58 14.09
C GLY A 204 15.25 -1.61 15.21
N GLU A 205 14.23 -1.69 16.07
CA GLU A 205 14.14 -2.71 17.12
C GLU A 205 14.14 -4.15 16.56
N LEU A 206 13.57 -4.36 15.35
CA LEU A 206 13.55 -5.68 14.72
C LEU A 206 14.90 -6.10 14.12
N GLU A 207 15.74 -5.15 13.69
CA GLU A 207 17.08 -5.45 13.17
C GLU A 207 17.98 -6.10 14.23
N ASP A 208 17.69 -5.83 15.50
CA ASP A 208 18.42 -6.39 16.64
C ASP A 208 17.90 -7.79 17.08
N LEU A 209 16.78 -8.27 16.51
CA LEU A 209 16.17 -9.54 16.86
C LEU A 209 16.55 -10.66 15.86
N PRO A 210 16.65 -11.93 16.29
CA PRO A 210 16.84 -13.05 15.39
C PRO A 210 15.66 -13.18 14.42
N ALA A 211 15.93 -13.63 13.18
CA ALA A 211 14.89 -13.88 12.20
C ALA A 211 13.80 -14.82 12.74
N PRO A 212 12.50 -14.56 12.47
CA PRO A 212 11.43 -15.46 12.89
C PRO A 212 11.63 -16.84 12.27
N ALA A 213 11.21 -17.89 13.00
CA ALA A 213 11.15 -19.22 12.44
C ALA A 213 10.21 -19.22 11.21
N PRO A 214 10.51 -20.04 10.17
CA PRO A 214 9.64 -20.14 9.01
C PRO A 214 8.23 -20.55 9.44
N THR A 215 7.23 -19.79 8.97
CA THR A 215 5.82 -20.10 9.24
C THR A 215 5.46 -21.41 8.53
N PRO A 216 4.75 -22.35 9.19
CA PRO A 216 4.30 -23.57 8.52
C PRO A 216 3.40 -23.20 7.34
N ALA A 217 3.59 -23.89 6.21
CA ALA A 217 2.78 -23.70 5.01
C ALA A 217 1.29 -23.88 5.35
N VAL A 218 0.47 -22.89 5.03
CA VAL A 218 -0.99 -22.96 5.18
C VAL A 218 -1.53 -23.75 4.00
N ASP A 219 -2.39 -24.72 4.25
CA ASP A 219 -3.08 -25.48 3.20
C ASP A 219 -3.98 -24.50 2.41
N PRO A 220 -3.76 -24.33 1.11
CA PRO A 220 -4.61 -23.45 0.29
C PRO A 220 -6.10 -23.82 0.30
N ALA A 221 -6.43 -25.08 0.60
CA ALA A 221 -7.81 -25.56 0.71
C ALA A 221 -8.54 -25.07 1.99
N SER A 222 -7.80 -24.57 2.98
CA SER A 222 -8.36 -24.01 4.22
C SER A 222 -8.75 -22.53 4.11
N LEU A 223 -8.42 -21.87 2.99
CA LEU A 223 -8.72 -20.47 2.76
C LEU A 223 -10.14 -20.33 2.21
N THR A 224 -10.92 -19.44 2.79
CA THR A 224 -12.29 -19.16 2.32
C THR A 224 -12.24 -18.54 0.92
N SER A 225 -12.97 -19.11 -0.02
CA SER A 225 -13.17 -18.56 -1.36
C SER A 225 -14.12 -17.37 -1.30
N GLU A 226 -13.76 -16.30 -1.96
CA GLU A 226 -14.65 -15.17 -2.30
C GLU A 226 -15.14 -14.28 -1.14
N GLU A 227 -14.22 -13.61 -0.46
CA GLU A 227 -14.57 -12.31 0.07
C GLU A 227 -14.17 -11.25 -0.97
N ALA A 228 -15.13 -10.41 -1.35
CA ALA A 228 -14.88 -9.29 -2.26
C ALA A 228 -13.75 -8.42 -1.69
N PRO A 229 -12.81 -7.93 -2.52
CA PRO A 229 -11.81 -7.00 -2.04
C PRO A 229 -12.49 -5.83 -1.35
N TYR A 230 -11.91 -5.43 -0.23
CA TYR A 230 -12.36 -4.31 0.57
C TYR A 230 -12.75 -3.11 -0.30
N ASP A 231 -14.02 -2.67 -0.21
CA ASP A 231 -14.48 -1.43 -0.82
C ASP A 231 -14.31 -0.29 0.18
N TRP A 232 -13.22 0.46 0.05
CA TRP A 232 -12.96 1.65 0.84
C TRP A 232 -14.08 2.71 0.76
N ARG A 233 -15.05 2.57 -0.17
CA ARG A 233 -16.26 3.40 -0.22
C ARG A 233 -17.25 3.05 0.89
N ASP A 234 -17.26 1.81 1.37
CA ASP A 234 -18.19 1.34 2.40
C ASP A 234 -17.76 1.76 3.81
N SER A 235 -16.50 2.18 4.00
CA SER A 235 -15.98 2.67 5.28
C SER A 235 -16.22 4.16 5.55
N GLU A 236 -16.93 4.84 4.67
CA GLU A 236 -17.15 6.29 4.72
C GLU A 236 -18.62 6.67 5.01
N SER A 237 -19.45 5.74 5.52
CA SER A 237 -20.84 6.01 5.98
C SER A 237 -20.85 6.63 7.36
#